data_f0ad573e13c6f9e6f68be9e565a8a359
#
_entry.id   f0ad573e13c6f9e6f68be9e565a8a359
#
_cell.length_a   1.000
_cell.length_b   1.000
_cell.length_c   1.000
_cell.angle_alpha   90.00
_cell.angle_beta   90.00
_cell.angle_gamma   90.00
#
_symmetry.space_group_name_H-M   'P 1'
#
loop_
_entity.id
_entity.type
_entity.pdbx_description
1 polymer ?
#
loop_
_entity_poly.entity_id
_entity_poly.type
_entity_poly.pdbx_seq_one_letter_code
_entity_poly.pdbx_strand_id
1 'polypeptide(L)'
;DGTVQDIGRAKSRGIEYNAGTASGVFMSSASVKTNTYKHYLFDTVMFSHINVKGAASGALTTGETLTGGTSSATGIVESITSLGAATITGITQAQPPVVTCSGGHNFTEGQQVLIASVSGMTDVNSNYYTVKNPSSTTFELYEASTAAVSATNAVDGNNFATYTSGGTASHTVVVLSNVKGEFNNNETCTG
;
A
#
# COMPACT_ATOMS: atom_id res chain seq x y z
N ASP A 1 -7.55 -26.87 10.76
CA ASP A 1 -7.91 -26.62 9.38
C ASP A 1 -7.44 -25.20 9.04
N GLY A 2 -6.16 -25.13 8.66
CA GLY A 2 -5.56 -23.85 8.33
C GLY A 2 -5.91 -23.42 6.91
N THR A 3 -7.13 -23.03 6.67
CA THR A 3 -7.46 -22.26 5.49
C THR A 3 -6.71 -20.96 5.59
N VAL A 4 -5.61 -20.87 4.87
CA VAL A 4 -5.01 -19.58 4.55
C VAL A 4 -6.05 -18.84 3.71
N GLN A 5 -6.87 -18.03 4.37
CA GLN A 5 -7.66 -17.06 3.63
C GLN A 5 -6.66 -16.16 2.96
N ASP A 6 -6.85 -15.93 1.69
CA ASP A 6 -6.07 -14.97 0.93
C ASP A 6 -6.40 -13.56 1.45
N ILE A 7 -5.79 -13.23 2.57
CA ILE A 7 -5.85 -11.90 3.15
C ILE A 7 -4.67 -11.14 2.55
N GLY A 8 -4.79 -10.82 1.29
CA GLY A 8 -3.73 -10.12 0.62
C GLY A 8 -2.42 -10.87 0.65
N ARG A 9 -1.33 -10.54 0.89
CA ARG A 9 -0.05 -11.24 0.78
C ARG A 9 0.34 -11.86 2.11
N ALA A 10 0.01 -13.11 2.31
CA ALA A 10 0.50 -13.89 3.43
C ALA A 10 1.80 -14.61 3.06
N LYS A 11 2.83 -14.47 3.88
CA LYS A 11 4.04 -15.28 3.82
C LYS A 11 3.89 -16.40 4.82
N SER A 12 3.79 -17.63 4.35
CA SER A 12 3.67 -18.80 5.20
C SER A 12 5.03 -19.48 5.36
N ARG A 13 5.38 -19.84 6.59
CA ARG A 13 6.50 -20.71 6.91
C ARG A 13 5.94 -22.01 7.45
N GLY A 14 6.19 -23.12 6.76
CA GLY A 14 5.85 -24.44 7.24
C GLY A 14 7.00 -25.07 8.01
N ILE A 15 6.72 -25.65 9.16
CA ILE A 15 7.64 -26.53 9.89
C ILE A 15 7.05 -27.93 9.86
N GLU A 16 7.80 -28.86 9.31
CA GLU A 16 7.43 -30.27 9.34
C GLU A 16 7.86 -30.87 10.69
N TYR A 17 6.92 -31.39 11.42
CA TYR A 17 7.16 -32.13 12.65
C TYR A 17 6.85 -33.58 12.42
N ASN A 18 7.86 -34.43 12.63
CA ASN A 18 7.71 -35.89 12.55
C ASN A 18 7.49 -36.45 13.94
N ALA A 19 6.26 -36.88 14.21
CA ALA A 19 5.88 -37.49 15.48
C ALA A 19 6.24 -38.99 15.58
N GLY A 20 6.91 -39.52 14.57
CA GLY A 20 7.17 -40.97 14.33
C GLY A 20 7.28 -41.85 15.55
N THR A 21 8.36 -41.84 16.22
CA THR A 21 8.63 -42.75 17.35
C THR A 21 8.47 -42.10 18.72
N ALA A 22 8.24 -40.82 18.78
CA ALA A 22 8.01 -40.15 20.04
C ALA A 22 6.63 -40.54 20.58
N SER A 23 6.63 -41.23 21.71
CA SER A 23 5.39 -41.64 22.36
C SER A 23 4.54 -40.40 22.66
N GLY A 24 3.61 -40.18 21.81
CA GLY A 24 2.33 -39.71 22.14
C GLY A 24 2.12 -38.33 22.74
N VAL A 25 2.73 -37.27 22.29
CA VAL A 25 2.12 -35.97 22.57
C VAL A 25 0.81 -35.81 21.78
N PHE A 26 0.70 -36.48 20.63
CA PHE A 26 -0.46 -36.38 19.74
C PHE A 26 -1.19 -37.73 19.52
N MET A 27 -0.71 -38.82 20.09
CA MET A 27 -1.22 -40.12 19.77
C MET A 27 -1.27 -41.02 20.97
N SER A 28 -2.46 -41.48 21.31
CA SER A 28 -2.76 -42.26 22.51
C SER A 28 -2.76 -43.76 22.31
N SER A 29 -2.58 -44.27 21.09
CA SER A 29 -2.65 -45.72 20.85
C SER A 29 -1.34 -46.31 20.32
N ALA A 30 -1.06 -47.54 20.73
CA ALA A 30 0.15 -48.26 20.31
C ALA A 30 0.23 -48.56 18.81
N SER A 31 -0.91 -48.61 18.13
CA SER A 31 -1.00 -48.83 16.68
C SER A 31 -0.48 -47.68 15.87
N VAL A 32 -0.43 -46.50 16.46
CA VAL A 32 0.03 -45.28 15.80
C VAL A 32 1.56 -45.18 15.81
N LYS A 33 2.24 -45.96 16.67
CA LYS A 33 3.70 -45.98 16.77
C LYS A 33 4.39 -46.51 15.51
N THR A 34 3.69 -47.23 14.67
CA THR A 34 4.23 -47.77 13.42
C THR A 34 4.04 -46.85 12.22
N ASN A 35 3.26 -45.80 12.39
CA ASN A 35 2.98 -44.83 11.32
C ASN A 35 3.68 -43.50 11.59
N THR A 36 4.27 -42.94 10.59
CA THR A 36 4.87 -41.61 10.63
C THR A 36 3.80 -40.60 10.26
N TYR A 37 3.52 -39.71 11.18
CA TYR A 37 2.58 -38.60 10.93
C TYR A 37 3.37 -37.32 10.74
N LYS A 38 3.02 -36.59 9.69
CA LYS A 38 3.60 -35.29 9.38
C LYS A 38 2.61 -34.20 9.79
N HIS A 39 3.03 -33.37 10.71
CA HIS A 39 2.29 -32.17 11.10
C HIS A 39 2.98 -30.96 10.52
N TYR A 40 2.21 -30.13 9.86
CA TYR A 40 2.71 -28.88 9.32
C TYR A 40 2.23 -27.73 10.21
N LEU A 41 3.17 -27.03 10.81
CA LEU A 41 2.89 -25.80 11.52
C LEU A 41 3.06 -24.63 10.53
N PHE A 42 2.02 -23.89 10.32
CA PHE A 42 2.07 -22.71 9.46
C PHE A 42 2.13 -21.46 10.32
N ASP A 43 3.18 -20.68 10.14
CA ASP A 43 3.27 -19.34 10.68
C ASP A 43 2.89 -18.35 9.56
N THR A 44 1.85 -17.60 9.80
CA THR A 44 1.31 -16.66 8.81
C THR A 44 1.70 -15.25 9.20
N VAL A 45 2.52 -14.61 8.39
CA VAL A 45 2.85 -13.19 8.53
C VAL A 45 1.90 -12.37 7.68
N MET A 46 1.15 -11.50 8.31
CA MET A 46 0.28 -10.55 7.62
C MET A 46 1.08 -9.33 7.19
N PHE A 47 0.84 -8.87 5.97
CA PHE A 47 1.43 -7.65 5.44
C PHE A 47 0.36 -6.56 5.32
N SER A 48 0.72 -5.37 5.77
CA SER A 48 -0.08 -4.16 5.60
C SER A 48 0.60 -3.23 4.59
N HIS A 49 -0.20 -2.51 3.83
CA HIS A 49 0.29 -1.54 2.87
C HIS A 49 -0.09 -0.14 3.34
N ILE A 50 0.88 0.75 3.36
CA ILE A 50 0.64 2.17 3.62
C ILE A 50 1.17 3.02 2.46
N ASN A 51 0.42 4.05 2.09
CA ASN A 51 0.86 5.06 1.14
C ASN A 51 1.65 6.13 1.90
N VAL A 52 2.82 6.49 1.39
CA VAL A 52 3.72 7.43 2.04
C VAL A 52 3.80 8.72 1.25
N LYS A 53 3.60 9.84 1.93
CA LYS A 53 3.63 11.21 1.36
C LYS A 53 5.05 11.75 1.09
N GLY A 54 6.03 10.91 1.16
CA GLY A 54 7.44 11.28 1.00
C GLY A 54 8.18 11.30 2.34
N ALA A 55 9.49 11.05 2.30
CA ALA A 55 10.33 11.13 3.47
C ALA A 55 10.64 12.60 3.78
N ALA A 56 10.21 13.08 4.94
CA ALA A 56 10.53 14.44 5.38
C ALA A 56 12.00 14.57 5.83
N SER A 57 12.60 13.51 6.34
CA SER A 57 14.02 13.43 6.71
C SER A 57 14.43 11.98 6.85
N GLY A 58 15.44 11.57 6.12
CA GLY A 58 15.94 10.20 6.10
C GLY A 58 15.19 9.31 5.10
N ALA A 59 15.86 8.29 4.60
CA ALA A 59 15.27 7.28 3.75
C ALA A 59 14.82 6.11 4.62
N LEU A 60 13.58 5.69 4.46
CA LEU A 60 13.11 4.42 5.04
C LEU A 60 13.97 3.27 4.51
N THR A 61 14.33 2.36 5.38
CA THR A 61 15.10 1.17 5.01
C THR A 61 14.36 -0.12 5.34
N THR A 62 14.58 -1.15 4.55
CA THR A 62 14.00 -2.47 4.81
C THR A 62 14.56 -3.03 6.11
N GLY A 63 13.69 -3.56 6.96
CA GLY A 63 14.03 -4.15 8.26
C GLY A 63 13.93 -3.19 9.44
N GLU A 64 13.79 -1.88 9.20
CA GLU A 64 13.56 -0.93 10.30
C GLU A 64 12.13 -0.99 10.83
N THR A 65 11.93 -0.51 12.04
CA THR A 65 10.60 -0.40 12.65
C THR A 65 10.04 0.99 12.39
N LEU A 66 8.99 1.07 11.60
CA LEU A 66 8.22 2.29 11.41
C LEU A 66 7.29 2.50 12.60
N THR A 67 7.27 3.70 13.15
CA THR A 67 6.43 4.07 14.29
C THR A 67 5.57 5.28 13.94
N GLY A 68 4.27 5.18 14.15
CA GLY A 68 3.32 6.28 14.00
C GLY A 68 3.44 7.29 15.14
N GLY A 69 3.63 8.56 14.79
CA GLY A 69 3.89 9.63 15.78
C GLY A 69 2.71 9.99 16.67
N THR A 70 1.49 9.73 16.24
CA THR A 70 0.27 9.99 17.00
C THR A 70 -0.45 8.72 17.42
N SER A 71 -0.44 7.69 16.59
CA SER A 71 -1.08 6.41 16.89
C SER A 71 -0.25 5.54 17.81
N SER A 72 1.07 5.72 17.82
CA SER A 72 2.03 4.77 18.40
C SER A 72 1.95 3.37 17.77
N ALA A 73 1.32 3.24 16.63
CA ALA A 73 1.34 2.00 15.86
C ALA A 73 2.75 1.72 15.35
N THR A 74 3.11 0.45 15.28
CA THR A 74 4.43 0.03 14.80
C THR A 74 4.31 -1.04 13.74
N GLY A 75 5.30 -1.11 12.84
CA GLY A 75 5.41 -2.18 11.84
C GLY A 75 6.84 -2.26 11.30
N ILE A 76 7.25 -3.44 10.87
CA ILE A 76 8.57 -3.65 10.27
C ILE A 76 8.46 -3.41 8.76
N VAL A 77 9.33 -2.57 8.23
CA VAL A 77 9.40 -2.28 6.79
C VAL A 77 9.94 -3.51 6.05
N GLU A 78 9.10 -4.15 5.26
CA GLU A 78 9.47 -5.32 4.45
C GLU A 78 9.91 -4.94 3.04
N SER A 79 9.24 -3.97 2.46
CA SER A 79 9.62 -3.43 1.16
C SER A 79 9.07 -2.03 0.94
N ILE A 80 9.75 -1.29 0.09
CA ILE A 80 9.35 0.04 -0.36
C ILE A 80 9.23 -0.03 -1.88
N THR A 81 8.06 0.27 -2.39
CA THR A 81 7.81 0.32 -3.83
C THR A 81 7.46 1.76 -4.22
N SER A 82 8.33 2.39 -4.97
CA SER A 82 8.07 3.68 -5.59
C SER A 82 7.90 3.48 -7.09
N LEU A 83 6.73 3.81 -7.61
CA LEU A 83 6.57 4.01 -9.05
C LEU A 83 7.16 5.39 -9.35
N GLY A 84 8.14 5.43 -10.24
CA GLY A 84 8.83 6.67 -10.60
C GLY A 84 7.84 7.80 -10.92
N ALA A 85 8.25 9.02 -10.64
CA ALA A 85 7.39 10.17 -10.87
C ALA A 85 7.07 10.33 -12.36
N ALA A 86 5.77 10.29 -12.70
CA ALA A 86 5.30 10.61 -14.04
C ALA A 86 5.26 12.14 -14.22
N THR A 87 5.84 12.64 -15.31
CA THR A 87 5.83 14.08 -15.62
C THR A 87 4.46 14.50 -16.14
N ILE A 88 3.83 15.46 -15.48
CA ILE A 88 2.54 16.01 -15.88
C ILE A 88 2.74 17.02 -17.00
N THR A 89 1.92 16.92 -18.03
CA THR A 89 1.89 17.84 -19.17
C THR A 89 0.55 18.56 -19.33
N GLY A 90 -0.46 18.17 -18.58
CA GLY A 90 -1.76 18.82 -18.58
C GLY A 90 -2.64 18.36 -17.45
N ILE A 91 -3.50 19.28 -16.97
CA ILE A 91 -4.61 18.96 -16.06
C ILE A 91 -5.81 19.78 -16.50
N THR A 92 -6.95 19.14 -16.68
CA THR A 92 -8.18 19.83 -17.11
C THR A 92 -8.90 20.50 -15.95
N GLN A 93 -9.49 21.67 -16.19
CA GLN A 93 -10.48 22.29 -15.29
C GLN A 93 -11.83 21.59 -15.53
N ALA A 94 -12.07 20.51 -14.80
CA ALA A 94 -13.25 19.67 -14.95
C ALA A 94 -13.59 18.97 -13.64
N GLN A 95 -14.70 18.27 -13.60
CA GLN A 95 -15.09 17.37 -12.52
C GLN A 95 -15.41 15.98 -13.10
N PRO A 96 -14.50 14.99 -12.92
CA PRO A 96 -13.17 15.08 -12.33
C PRO A 96 -12.15 15.77 -13.25
N PRO A 97 -11.06 16.35 -12.70
CA PRO A 97 -9.91 16.75 -13.50
C PRO A 97 -9.23 15.53 -14.11
N VAL A 98 -8.82 15.65 -15.37
CA VAL A 98 -8.02 14.63 -16.06
C VAL A 98 -6.57 15.10 -16.11
N VAL A 99 -5.67 14.29 -15.56
CA VAL A 99 -4.22 14.48 -15.62
C VAL A 99 -3.67 13.80 -16.84
N THR A 100 -2.82 14.50 -17.59
CA THR A 100 -2.07 13.96 -18.73
C THR A 100 -0.59 13.92 -18.39
N CYS A 101 0.07 12.78 -18.64
CA CYS A 101 1.49 12.55 -18.41
C CYS A 101 2.25 12.34 -19.71
N SER A 102 3.47 12.87 -19.79
CA SER A 102 4.38 12.57 -20.89
C SER A 102 5.05 11.20 -20.68
N GLY A 103 5.16 10.43 -21.75
CA GLY A 103 5.82 9.13 -21.69
C GLY A 103 5.05 8.02 -20.97
N GLY A 104 3.83 8.31 -20.55
CA GLY A 104 2.98 7.37 -19.84
C GLY A 104 3.19 7.37 -18.33
N HIS A 105 2.37 6.58 -17.65
CA HIS A 105 2.44 6.29 -16.22
C HIS A 105 2.08 4.81 -15.99
N ASN A 106 2.53 4.25 -14.88
CA ASN A 106 2.25 2.85 -14.53
C ASN A 106 1.21 2.75 -13.39
N PHE A 107 0.41 3.79 -13.19
CA PHE A 107 -0.61 3.78 -12.15
C PHE A 107 -1.80 2.91 -12.56
N THR A 108 -2.39 2.24 -11.59
CA THR A 108 -3.58 1.42 -11.75
C THR A 108 -4.77 2.01 -11.01
N GLU A 109 -5.95 1.58 -11.38
CA GLU A 109 -7.22 1.98 -10.74
C GLU A 109 -7.16 1.80 -9.23
N GLY A 110 -7.56 2.84 -8.50
CA GLY A 110 -7.62 2.83 -7.04
C GLY A 110 -6.30 3.13 -6.32
N GLN A 111 -5.17 3.22 -7.02
CA GLN A 111 -3.92 3.68 -6.40
C GLN A 111 -4.01 5.15 -6.00
N GLN A 112 -3.29 5.50 -4.93
CA GLN A 112 -3.17 6.90 -4.51
C GLN A 112 -1.87 7.49 -5.04
N VAL A 113 -1.98 8.64 -5.69
CA VAL A 113 -0.84 9.39 -6.23
C VAL A 113 -0.71 10.74 -5.53
N LEU A 114 0.53 11.14 -5.27
CA LEU A 114 0.87 12.48 -4.83
C LEU A 114 1.11 13.36 -6.05
N ILE A 115 0.45 14.49 -6.13
CA ILE A 115 0.72 15.53 -7.14
C ILE A 115 1.56 16.63 -6.51
N ALA A 116 2.62 17.04 -7.20
CA ALA A 116 3.54 18.06 -6.73
C ALA A 116 4.09 18.90 -7.89
N SER A 117 4.52 20.13 -7.56
CA SER A 117 5.24 21.03 -8.46
C SER A 117 4.47 21.44 -9.74
N VAL A 118 3.15 21.43 -9.69
CA VAL A 118 2.29 21.98 -10.74
C VAL A 118 2.30 23.51 -10.66
N SER A 119 2.46 24.17 -11.80
CA SER A 119 2.32 25.62 -11.94
C SER A 119 0.95 25.97 -12.52
N GLY A 120 0.39 27.08 -12.06
CA GLY A 120 -0.97 27.51 -12.40
C GLY A 120 -2.01 26.86 -11.50
N MET A 121 -2.34 25.60 -11.72
CA MET A 121 -3.30 24.84 -10.92
C MET A 121 -2.66 24.35 -9.62
N THR A 122 -2.26 25.27 -8.74
CA THR A 122 -1.53 24.94 -7.50
C THR A 122 -2.38 24.24 -6.45
N ASP A 123 -3.69 24.29 -6.58
CA ASP A 123 -4.66 23.63 -5.69
C ASP A 123 -4.44 22.12 -5.59
N VAL A 124 -3.89 21.51 -6.65
CA VAL A 124 -3.62 20.07 -6.68
C VAL A 124 -2.32 19.68 -5.95
N ASN A 125 -1.44 20.64 -5.67
CA ASN A 125 -0.12 20.35 -5.12
C ASN A 125 -0.16 19.85 -3.69
N SER A 126 0.75 18.93 -3.39
CA SER A 126 0.95 18.33 -2.07
C SER A 126 -0.27 17.55 -1.54
N ASN A 127 -1.19 17.22 -2.43
CA ASN A 127 -2.36 16.41 -2.13
C ASN A 127 -2.26 15.02 -2.75
N TYR A 128 -2.85 14.05 -2.05
CA TYR A 128 -3.07 12.71 -2.60
C TYR A 128 -4.41 12.64 -3.29
N TYR A 129 -4.42 11.91 -4.39
CA TYR A 129 -5.63 11.63 -5.16
C TYR A 129 -5.72 10.16 -5.47
N THR A 130 -6.91 9.62 -5.51
CA THR A 130 -7.17 8.28 -6.01
C THR A 130 -7.25 8.30 -7.53
N VAL A 131 -6.48 7.43 -8.17
CA VAL A 131 -6.48 7.25 -9.63
C VAL A 131 -7.76 6.56 -10.06
N LYS A 132 -8.43 7.14 -11.04
CA LYS A 132 -9.63 6.57 -11.67
C LYS A 132 -9.49 6.61 -13.19
N ASN A 133 -10.10 5.64 -13.88
CA ASN A 133 -10.08 5.52 -15.34
C ASN A 133 -8.67 5.69 -15.97
N PRO A 134 -7.63 4.97 -15.48
CA PRO A 134 -6.29 5.12 -16.02
C PRO A 134 -6.20 4.59 -17.46
N SER A 135 -5.54 5.38 -18.32
CA SER A 135 -5.06 4.96 -19.63
C SER A 135 -3.53 4.85 -19.62
N SER A 136 -2.89 4.71 -20.76
CA SER A 136 -1.42 4.74 -20.81
C SER A 136 -0.81 6.08 -20.42
N THR A 137 -1.52 7.19 -20.63
CA THR A 137 -1.00 8.55 -20.43
C THR A 137 -1.91 9.45 -19.61
N THR A 138 -3.12 9.03 -19.29
CA THR A 138 -4.08 9.87 -18.56
C THR A 138 -4.74 9.13 -17.42
N PHE A 139 -5.15 9.88 -16.39
CA PHE A 139 -6.01 9.39 -15.32
C PHE A 139 -6.84 10.52 -14.73
N GLU A 140 -7.94 10.18 -14.09
CA GLU A 140 -8.83 11.11 -13.42
C GLU A 140 -8.51 11.21 -11.93
N LEU A 141 -8.74 12.40 -11.35
CA LEU A 141 -8.52 12.66 -9.92
C LEU A 141 -9.81 12.50 -9.13
N TYR A 142 -9.74 11.63 -8.13
CA TYR A 142 -10.76 11.45 -7.12
C TYR A 142 -10.17 11.71 -5.74
N GLU A 143 -11.01 12.12 -4.78
CA GLU A 143 -10.58 12.35 -3.41
C GLU A 143 -9.85 11.12 -2.85
N ALA A 144 -8.74 11.35 -2.14
CA ALA A 144 -8.02 10.31 -1.44
C ALA A 144 -8.85 9.85 -0.24
N SER A 145 -9.65 8.83 -0.45
CA SER A 145 -10.54 8.25 0.56
C SER A 145 -10.13 6.81 0.84
N THR A 146 -10.31 6.37 2.08
CA THR A 146 -10.26 4.96 2.45
C THR A 146 -11.51 4.20 2.02
N ALA A 147 -12.55 4.91 1.61
CA ALA A 147 -13.79 4.35 1.10
C ALA A 147 -13.68 3.99 -0.39
N ALA A 148 -14.57 3.15 -0.87
CA ALA A 148 -14.65 2.81 -2.28
C ALA A 148 -14.81 4.07 -3.15
N VAL A 149 -14.03 4.16 -4.21
CA VAL A 149 -14.08 5.29 -5.15
C VAL A 149 -15.45 5.30 -5.84
N SER A 150 -16.17 6.40 -5.70
CA SER A 150 -17.48 6.61 -6.32
C SER A 150 -17.48 7.93 -7.10
N ALA A 151 -18.47 8.11 -7.96
CA ALA A 151 -18.62 9.35 -8.73
C ALA A 151 -18.78 10.59 -7.83
N THR A 152 -19.30 10.41 -6.61
CA THR A 152 -19.45 11.50 -5.63
C THR A 152 -18.13 11.95 -5.00
N ASN A 153 -17.06 11.17 -5.17
CA ASN A 153 -15.72 11.49 -4.68
C ASN A 153 -14.83 12.11 -5.78
N ALA A 154 -15.39 12.46 -6.92
CA ALA A 154 -14.67 13.16 -7.97
C ALA A 154 -14.22 14.53 -7.47
N VAL A 155 -12.94 14.86 -7.69
CA VAL A 155 -12.42 16.20 -7.38
C VAL A 155 -13.16 17.22 -8.25
N ASP A 156 -13.61 18.31 -7.66
CA ASP A 156 -14.18 19.45 -8.42
C ASP A 156 -13.08 20.42 -8.80
N GLY A 157 -12.53 20.27 -9.99
CA GLY A 157 -11.49 21.14 -10.55
C GLY A 157 -12.03 22.33 -11.33
N ASN A 158 -13.36 22.53 -11.42
CA ASN A 158 -13.92 23.62 -12.22
C ASN A 158 -13.50 25.01 -11.74
N ASN A 159 -13.26 25.15 -10.44
CA ASN A 159 -12.86 26.40 -9.81
C ASN A 159 -11.35 26.52 -9.57
N PHE A 160 -10.57 25.51 -9.93
CA PHE A 160 -9.12 25.56 -9.81
C PHE A 160 -8.54 26.57 -10.81
N ALA A 161 -7.36 27.11 -10.50
CA ALA A 161 -6.63 27.92 -11.47
C ALA A 161 -6.25 27.07 -12.69
N THR A 162 -6.07 27.73 -13.85
CA THR A 162 -5.69 27.02 -15.08
C THR A 162 -4.29 26.42 -14.96
N TYR A 163 -4.13 25.14 -15.35
CA TYR A 163 -2.82 24.52 -15.47
C TYR A 163 -1.93 25.30 -16.46
N THR A 164 -0.70 25.59 -16.05
CA THR A 164 0.25 26.31 -16.91
C THR A 164 1.38 25.40 -17.37
N SER A 165 2.03 24.71 -16.44
CA SER A 165 3.16 23.83 -16.76
C SER A 165 3.60 23.00 -15.56
N GLY A 166 4.46 22.02 -15.83
CA GLY A 166 5.20 21.26 -14.83
C GLY A 166 4.35 20.31 -14.02
N GLY A 167 4.93 19.79 -12.99
CA GLY A 167 4.29 18.87 -12.07
C GLY A 167 4.70 17.43 -12.27
N THR A 168 4.56 16.69 -11.20
CA THR A 168 4.79 15.23 -11.14
C THR A 168 3.66 14.55 -10.40
N ALA A 169 3.35 13.34 -10.83
CA ALA A 169 2.51 12.40 -10.09
C ALA A 169 3.38 11.22 -9.64
N SER A 170 3.36 10.89 -8.38
CA SER A 170 4.16 9.80 -7.81
C SER A 170 3.34 8.92 -6.89
N HIS A 171 3.73 7.65 -6.80
CA HIS A 171 3.11 6.67 -5.93
C HIS A 171 4.20 5.91 -5.17
N THR A 172 4.11 5.92 -3.85
CA THR A 172 5.03 5.16 -3.00
C THR A 172 4.22 4.38 -1.97
N VAL A 173 4.45 3.09 -1.93
CA VAL A 173 3.85 2.18 -0.97
C VAL A 173 4.94 1.54 -0.12
N VAL A 174 4.74 1.54 1.17
CA VAL A 174 5.53 0.77 2.12
C VAL A 174 4.73 -0.46 2.54
N VAL A 175 5.34 -1.61 2.45
CA VAL A 175 4.77 -2.87 2.92
C VAL A 175 5.35 -3.15 4.30
N LEU A 176 4.46 -3.34 5.27
CA LEU A 176 4.81 -3.59 6.66
C LEU A 176 4.42 -5.00 7.06
N SER A 177 5.25 -5.64 7.88
CA SER A 177 4.91 -6.85 8.63
C SER A 177 4.83 -6.56 10.13
N ASN A 178 4.31 -7.51 10.89
CA ASN A 178 4.21 -7.43 12.35
C ASN A 178 3.58 -6.13 12.86
N VAL A 179 2.57 -5.65 12.15
CA VAL A 179 1.89 -4.40 12.50
C VAL A 179 1.17 -4.57 13.84
N LYS A 180 1.41 -3.64 14.75
CA LYS A 180 0.75 -3.52 16.05
C LYS A 180 0.07 -2.17 16.14
N GLY A 181 -1.22 -2.18 16.44
CA GLY A 181 -2.04 -0.97 16.40
C GLY A 181 -2.48 -0.59 15.00
N GLU A 182 -3.09 0.58 14.86
CA GLU A 182 -3.56 1.12 13.59
C GLU A 182 -2.89 2.48 13.34
N PHE A 183 -2.27 2.64 12.17
CA PHE A 183 -1.72 3.93 11.76
C PHE A 183 -2.83 4.92 11.46
N ASN A 184 -2.70 6.15 11.95
CA ASN A 184 -3.63 7.21 11.65
C ASN A 184 -3.38 7.80 10.27
N ASN A 185 -4.46 8.23 9.61
CA ASN A 185 -4.33 8.92 8.33
C ASN A 185 -3.58 10.26 8.51
N ASN A 186 -2.64 10.56 7.62
CA ASN A 186 -1.79 11.75 7.62
C ASN A 186 -0.91 11.95 8.87
N GLU A 187 -0.61 10.91 9.63
CA GLU A 187 0.38 11.03 10.71
C GLU A 187 1.81 11.03 10.16
N THR A 188 2.70 11.64 10.93
CA THR A 188 4.14 11.54 10.70
C THR A 188 4.64 10.24 11.29
N CYS A 189 5.36 9.45 10.50
CA CYS A 189 6.00 8.22 10.97
C CYS A 189 7.51 8.41 11.05
N THR A 190 8.14 7.71 11.98
CA THR A 190 9.59 7.67 12.16
C THR A 190 10.10 6.25 12.07
N GLY A 191 11.25 6.07 11.46
CA GLY A 191 12.00 4.82 11.44
C GLY A 191 13.08 4.80 12.50
#